data_c3157ed2c1fed3d62a8e8a8cb4be9586
#
_entry.id   c3157ed2c1fed3d62a8e8a8cb4be9586
#
_cell.length_a   1.000
_cell.length_b   1.000
_cell.length_c   1.000
_cell.angle_alpha   90.00
_cell.angle_beta   90.00
_cell.angle_gamma   90.00
#
_symmetry.space_group_name_H-M   'P 1'
#
loop_
_entity.id
_entity.type
_entity.pdbx_description
1 polymer ?
#
loop_
_entity_poly.entity_id
_entity_poly.type
_entity_poly.pdbx_seq_one_letter_code
_entity_poly.pdbx_strand_id
1 'polypeptide(L)'
;TLVKDPFGRQRKVMETFVEAGAPEDILYVQKPHVGTDLLVGIVERLRNEILSLGGQVHFDSKVTDFVIDAQSHIRGVIVNGREKIEADQVVLAVGHSARDTFEKLLERKITMEPKPFAVGVRVEHPQSMINASQYGSVADQLPAASYKLTYRTGKGRQVYTFCMCPGGYVVNASSEEGMCAVNGMSNRGRDGANAN
;
A
#
# COMPACT_ATOMS: atom_id res chain seq x y z
N THR A 1 3.33 -4.51 9.98
CA THR A 1 4.20 -5.40 9.20
C THR A 1 5.63 -5.20 9.64
N LEU A 2 6.32 -6.28 9.93
CA LEU A 2 7.76 -6.21 10.22
C LEU A 2 8.51 -5.91 8.92
N VAL A 3 9.35 -4.90 8.95
CA VAL A 3 10.24 -4.59 7.85
C VAL A 3 11.49 -5.46 7.99
N LYS A 4 11.65 -6.42 7.09
CA LYS A 4 12.79 -7.33 7.06
C LYS A 4 13.35 -7.42 5.65
N ASP A 5 14.60 -7.09 5.52
CA ASP A 5 15.36 -7.32 4.30
C ASP A 5 16.81 -7.69 4.67
N PRO A 6 17.31 -8.86 4.23
CA PRO A 6 18.66 -9.34 4.58
C PRO A 6 19.78 -8.44 4.06
N PHE A 7 19.47 -7.57 3.09
CA PHE A 7 20.46 -6.64 2.50
C PHE A 7 20.37 -5.22 3.08
N GLY A 8 19.51 -4.98 4.07
CA GLY A 8 19.38 -3.68 4.72
C GLY A 8 18.74 -2.56 3.87
N ARG A 9 18.17 -2.88 2.69
CA ARG A 9 17.62 -1.90 1.76
C ARG A 9 16.41 -1.16 2.32
N GLN A 10 15.68 -1.78 3.27
CA GLN A 10 14.57 -1.13 3.96
C GLN A 10 15.00 0.15 4.68
N ARG A 11 16.24 0.20 5.17
CA ARG A 11 16.75 1.39 5.86
C ARG A 11 16.81 2.58 4.91
N LYS A 12 17.35 2.41 3.71
CA LYS A 12 17.37 3.45 2.68
C LYS A 12 15.96 3.98 2.38
N VAL A 13 14.97 3.06 2.23
CA VAL A 13 13.58 3.46 1.99
C VAL A 13 13.03 4.28 3.15
N MET A 14 13.26 3.86 4.41
CA MET A 14 12.80 4.59 5.58
C MET A 14 13.47 5.97 5.71
N GLU A 15 14.77 6.05 5.46
CA GLU A 15 15.52 7.32 5.45
C GLU A 15 14.94 8.27 4.39
N THR A 16 14.70 7.80 3.17
CA THR A 16 14.03 8.61 2.12
C THR A 16 12.65 9.12 2.55
N PHE A 17 11.86 8.30 3.27
CA PHE A 17 10.59 8.77 3.82
C PHE A 17 10.78 9.84 4.91
N VAL A 18 11.79 9.70 5.77
CA VAL A 18 12.10 10.70 6.80
C VAL A 18 12.57 12.01 6.16
N GLU A 19 13.46 11.96 5.18
CA GLU A 19 13.87 13.11 4.38
C GLU A 19 12.68 13.80 3.71
N ALA A 20 11.70 13.02 3.26
CA ALA A 20 10.42 13.53 2.75
C ALA A 20 9.44 13.96 3.85
N GLY A 21 9.83 13.96 5.14
CA GLY A 21 9.05 14.46 6.27
C GLY A 21 8.20 13.43 7.01
N ALA A 22 8.52 12.16 6.89
CA ALA A 22 7.97 11.16 7.79
C ALA A 22 8.60 11.28 9.19
N PRO A 23 7.89 10.86 10.26
CA PRO A 23 8.46 10.86 11.61
C PRO A 23 9.69 9.93 11.70
N GLU A 24 10.74 10.40 12.38
CA GLU A 24 12.00 9.66 12.53
C GLU A 24 11.83 8.30 13.23
N ASP A 25 10.81 8.14 14.06
CA ASP A 25 10.58 6.90 14.78
C ASP A 25 10.33 5.69 13.85
N ILE A 26 9.94 5.91 12.58
CA ILE A 26 9.81 4.83 11.61
C ILE A 26 11.13 4.08 11.35
N LEU A 27 12.27 4.69 11.67
CA LEU A 27 13.59 4.09 11.49
C LEU A 27 13.88 2.97 12.50
N TYR A 28 13.23 3.00 13.68
CA TYR A 28 13.53 2.08 14.77
C TYR A 28 12.32 1.35 15.35
N VAL A 29 11.10 1.84 15.12
CA VAL A 29 9.91 1.12 15.59
C VAL A 29 9.67 -0.16 14.76
N GLN A 30 9.31 -1.22 15.45
CA GLN A 30 9.10 -2.53 14.81
C GLN A 30 7.93 -2.55 13.82
N LYS A 31 6.93 -1.69 14.02
CA LYS A 31 5.75 -1.54 13.17
C LYS A 31 5.62 -0.07 12.77
N PRO A 32 6.42 0.39 11.82
CA PRO A 32 6.40 1.79 11.40
C PRO A 32 5.01 2.21 10.90
N HIS A 33 4.59 3.40 11.30
CA HIS A 33 3.31 3.97 10.92
C HIS A 33 3.50 5.47 10.66
N VAL A 34 3.25 5.88 9.44
CA VAL A 34 3.37 7.29 9.03
C VAL A 34 2.12 8.07 9.39
N GLY A 35 0.95 7.51 9.11
CA GLY A 35 -0.33 8.17 9.20
C GLY A 35 -0.81 8.71 7.84
N THR A 36 -2.10 8.59 7.60
CA THR A 36 -2.71 9.02 6.32
C THR A 36 -2.65 10.53 6.16
N ASP A 37 -2.76 11.26 7.25
CA ASP A 37 -2.67 12.72 7.33
C ASP A 37 -1.31 13.27 6.86
N LEU A 38 -0.22 12.59 7.20
CA LEU A 38 1.14 13.01 6.79
C LEU A 38 1.52 12.54 5.39
N LEU A 39 0.91 11.44 4.93
CA LEU A 39 1.32 10.78 3.70
C LEU A 39 1.17 11.67 2.46
N VAL A 40 0.15 12.52 2.42
CA VAL A 40 -0.09 13.47 1.29
C VAL A 40 1.12 14.37 1.08
N GLY A 41 1.60 15.03 2.14
CA GLY A 41 2.75 15.91 2.06
C GLY A 41 4.06 15.19 1.76
N ILE A 42 4.20 13.94 2.21
CA ILE A 42 5.37 13.12 1.90
C ILE A 42 5.41 12.76 0.41
N VAL A 43 4.30 12.30 -0.15
CA VAL A 43 4.20 11.98 -1.59
C VAL A 43 4.47 13.21 -2.45
N GLU A 44 3.97 14.38 -2.04
CA GLU A 44 4.25 15.63 -2.74
C GLU A 44 5.74 15.98 -2.73
N ARG A 45 6.41 15.87 -1.59
CA ARG A 45 7.86 16.12 -1.49
C ARG A 45 8.69 15.12 -2.29
N LEU A 46 8.34 13.82 -2.26
CA LEU A 46 9.00 12.81 -3.10
C LEU A 46 8.86 13.11 -4.59
N ARG A 47 7.68 13.57 -5.01
CA ARG A 47 7.46 14.01 -6.40
C ARG A 47 8.34 15.22 -6.73
N ASN A 48 8.37 16.20 -5.86
CA ASN A 48 9.19 17.40 -6.07
C ASN A 48 10.68 17.08 -6.12
N GLU A 49 11.15 16.10 -5.35
CA GLU A 49 12.51 15.59 -5.40
C GLU A 49 12.82 14.99 -6.78
N ILE A 50 11.94 14.16 -7.32
CA ILE A 50 12.08 13.63 -8.68
C ILE A 50 12.24 14.75 -9.70
N LEU A 51 11.40 15.78 -9.61
CA LEU A 51 11.46 16.93 -10.52
C LEU A 51 12.75 17.74 -10.36
N SER A 52 13.22 17.94 -9.13
CA SER A 52 14.47 18.68 -8.84
C SER A 52 15.71 17.99 -9.39
N LEU A 53 15.68 16.66 -9.46
CA LEU A 53 16.72 15.82 -10.02
C LEU A 53 16.65 15.69 -11.56
N GLY A 54 15.77 16.44 -12.23
CA GLY A 54 15.58 16.42 -13.67
C GLY A 54 14.66 15.30 -14.17
N GLY A 55 14.00 14.59 -13.28
CA GLY A 55 12.96 13.62 -13.62
C GLY A 55 11.69 14.31 -14.12
N GLN A 56 10.78 13.52 -14.68
CA GLN A 56 9.48 14.00 -15.17
C GLN A 56 8.35 13.23 -14.51
N VAL A 57 7.24 13.92 -14.25
CA VAL A 57 6.00 13.32 -13.76
C VAL A 57 4.87 13.78 -14.66
N HIS A 58 4.22 12.83 -15.30
CA HIS A 58 3.13 13.08 -16.24
C HIS A 58 1.81 12.62 -15.64
N PHE A 59 0.90 13.55 -15.41
CA PHE A 59 -0.48 13.26 -15.04
C PHE A 59 -1.33 13.01 -16.30
N ASP A 60 -2.50 12.41 -16.12
CA ASP A 60 -3.43 12.06 -17.20
C ASP A 60 -2.77 11.24 -18.33
N SER A 61 -1.76 10.46 -17.96
CA SER A 61 -0.87 9.71 -18.84
C SER A 61 -0.97 8.21 -18.55
N LYS A 62 -2.00 7.59 -19.11
CA LYS A 62 -2.25 6.16 -18.95
C LYS A 62 -1.40 5.35 -19.91
N VAL A 63 -0.56 4.45 -19.38
CA VAL A 63 0.14 3.46 -20.20
C VAL A 63 -0.90 2.44 -20.68
N THR A 64 -1.07 2.36 -22.00
CA THR A 64 -2.07 1.51 -22.66
C THR A 64 -1.46 0.32 -23.36
N ASP A 65 -0.15 0.34 -23.63
CA ASP A 65 0.54 -0.78 -24.26
C ASP A 65 2.07 -0.72 -24.04
N PHE A 66 2.75 -1.79 -24.41
CA PHE A 66 4.19 -1.96 -24.32
C PHE A 66 4.80 -2.17 -25.73
N VAL A 67 5.89 -1.48 -26.02
CA VAL A 67 6.65 -1.66 -27.25
C VAL A 67 7.74 -2.69 -26.99
N ILE A 68 7.58 -3.87 -27.59
CA ILE A 68 8.51 -5.00 -27.44
C ILE A 68 9.02 -5.37 -28.84
N ASP A 69 10.33 -5.49 -28.99
CA ASP A 69 10.93 -5.87 -30.26
C ASP A 69 10.87 -7.39 -30.55
N ALA A 70 11.32 -7.78 -31.72
CA ALA A 70 11.31 -9.19 -32.14
C ALA A 70 12.22 -10.09 -31.28
N GLN A 71 13.14 -9.52 -30.53
CA GLN A 71 14.03 -10.19 -29.59
C GLN A 71 13.49 -10.21 -28.17
N SER A 72 12.23 -9.80 -27.96
CA SER A 72 11.56 -9.70 -26.67
C SER A 72 12.16 -8.67 -25.70
N HIS A 73 12.86 -7.65 -26.20
CA HIS A 73 13.32 -6.54 -25.38
C HIS A 73 12.26 -5.43 -25.36
N ILE A 74 12.09 -4.82 -24.18
CA ILE A 74 11.28 -3.61 -24.04
C ILE A 74 11.98 -2.45 -24.75
N ARG A 75 11.20 -1.65 -25.49
CA ARG A 75 11.65 -0.45 -26.21
C ARG A 75 10.86 0.79 -25.86
N GLY A 76 9.91 0.67 -24.97
CA GLY A 76 9.11 1.77 -24.50
C GLY A 76 7.67 1.39 -24.16
N VAL A 77 6.85 2.40 -24.00
CA VAL A 77 5.43 2.28 -23.68
C VAL A 77 4.59 3.14 -24.63
N ILE A 78 3.32 2.79 -24.77
CA ILE A 78 2.32 3.63 -25.46
C ILE A 78 1.46 4.28 -24.39
N VAL A 79 1.36 5.59 -24.45
CA VAL A 79 0.55 6.40 -23.54
C VAL A 79 -0.72 6.88 -24.25
N ASN A 80 -1.86 6.75 -23.57
CA ASN A 80 -3.17 7.19 -24.04
C ASN A 80 -3.53 6.66 -25.46
N GLY A 81 -3.04 5.47 -25.81
CA GLY A 81 -3.29 4.81 -27.09
C GLY A 81 -2.60 5.41 -28.33
N ARG A 82 -1.76 6.42 -28.16
CA ARG A 82 -1.18 7.16 -29.32
C ARG A 82 0.27 7.59 -29.19
N GLU A 83 0.70 8.00 -28.01
CA GLU A 83 2.03 8.56 -27.79
C GLU A 83 3.01 7.44 -27.42
N LYS A 84 4.11 7.31 -28.17
CA LYS A 84 5.19 6.39 -27.83
C LYS A 84 6.25 7.12 -27.01
N ILE A 85 6.53 6.58 -25.83
CA ILE A 85 7.68 6.99 -25.02
C ILE A 85 8.72 5.88 -25.10
N GLU A 86 9.89 6.20 -25.62
CA GLU A 86 11.00 5.25 -25.75
C GLU A 86 11.69 5.05 -24.39
N ALA A 87 11.99 3.81 -24.05
CA ALA A 87 12.70 3.44 -22.85
C ALA A 87 13.32 2.04 -22.99
N ASP A 88 14.54 1.89 -22.51
CA ASP A 88 15.23 0.59 -22.46
C ASP A 88 14.85 -0.22 -21.20
N GLN A 89 14.26 0.43 -20.22
CA GLN A 89 13.80 -0.21 -18.98
C GLN A 89 12.46 0.40 -18.57
N VAL A 90 11.53 -0.44 -18.12
CA VAL A 90 10.22 -0.05 -17.62
C VAL A 90 9.96 -0.72 -16.30
N VAL A 91 9.63 0.07 -15.28
CA VAL A 91 9.22 -0.44 -13.97
C VAL A 91 7.70 -0.34 -13.85
N LEU A 92 7.04 -1.49 -13.70
CA LEU A 92 5.61 -1.57 -13.45
C LEU A 92 5.34 -1.48 -11.95
N ALA A 93 4.71 -0.38 -11.53
CA ALA A 93 4.33 -0.14 -10.13
C ALA A 93 2.85 0.29 -10.03
N VAL A 94 1.97 -0.35 -10.82
CA VAL A 94 0.57 0.03 -11.05
C VAL A 94 -0.40 -0.43 -9.97
N GLY A 95 0.08 -1.19 -8.97
CA GLY A 95 -0.77 -1.78 -7.93
C GLY A 95 -1.60 -2.97 -8.43
N HIS A 96 -2.46 -3.50 -7.56
CA HIS A 96 -3.20 -4.74 -7.82
C HIS A 96 -4.51 -4.54 -8.60
N SER A 97 -4.97 -3.31 -8.77
CA SER A 97 -6.27 -2.99 -9.37
C SER A 97 -6.20 -2.62 -10.87
N ALA A 98 -5.00 -2.57 -11.44
CA ALA A 98 -4.78 -2.23 -12.86
C ALA A 98 -5.05 -3.43 -13.78
N ARG A 99 -6.31 -3.87 -13.86
CA ARG A 99 -6.72 -5.07 -14.62
C ARG A 99 -6.44 -4.94 -16.10
N ASP A 100 -6.71 -3.78 -16.65
CA ASP A 100 -6.41 -3.44 -18.05
C ASP A 100 -4.92 -3.59 -18.39
N THR A 101 -4.03 -3.21 -17.47
CA THR A 101 -2.58 -3.45 -17.62
C THR A 101 -2.28 -4.95 -17.60
N PHE A 102 -2.88 -5.72 -16.69
CA PHE A 102 -2.67 -7.17 -16.64
C PHE A 102 -3.19 -7.87 -17.89
N GLU A 103 -4.34 -7.47 -18.42
CA GLU A 103 -4.86 -7.96 -19.70
C GLU A 103 -3.87 -7.68 -20.84
N LYS A 104 -3.32 -6.47 -20.88
CA LYS A 104 -2.32 -6.09 -21.88
C LYS A 104 -1.03 -6.90 -21.77
N LEU A 105 -0.56 -7.20 -20.55
CA LEU A 105 0.60 -8.09 -20.33
C LEU A 105 0.34 -9.50 -20.87
N LEU A 106 -0.86 -10.04 -20.66
CA LEU A 106 -1.26 -11.35 -21.21
C LEU A 106 -1.31 -11.33 -22.74
N GLU A 107 -1.91 -10.30 -23.34
CA GLU A 107 -1.92 -10.12 -24.80
C GLU A 107 -0.51 -10.09 -25.39
N ARG A 108 0.43 -9.48 -24.68
CA ARG A 108 1.85 -9.42 -25.05
C ARG A 108 2.62 -10.70 -24.69
N LYS A 109 1.94 -11.74 -24.20
CA LYS A 109 2.52 -13.04 -23.84
C LYS A 109 3.60 -12.97 -22.76
N ILE A 110 3.49 -11.96 -21.89
CA ILE A 110 4.35 -11.88 -20.69
C ILE A 110 3.83 -12.91 -19.69
N THR A 111 4.73 -13.76 -19.20
CA THR A 111 4.40 -14.82 -18.28
C THR A 111 3.85 -14.26 -16.97
N MET A 112 2.66 -14.69 -16.58
CA MET A 112 2.02 -14.36 -15.31
C MET A 112 1.52 -15.62 -14.62
N GLU A 113 1.65 -15.67 -13.32
CA GLU A 113 1.18 -16.77 -12.48
C GLU A 113 0.12 -16.29 -11.49
N PRO A 114 -0.98 -17.05 -11.33
CA PRO A 114 -1.97 -16.72 -10.31
C PRO A 114 -1.39 -16.94 -8.91
N LYS A 115 -1.67 -16.02 -8.00
CA LYS A 115 -1.29 -16.15 -6.59
C LYS A 115 -2.52 -16.24 -5.70
N PRO A 116 -2.48 -17.08 -4.65
CA PRO A 116 -3.53 -17.07 -3.64
C PRO A 116 -3.56 -15.74 -2.91
N PHE A 117 -4.75 -15.30 -2.54
CA PHE A 117 -4.97 -14.09 -1.77
C PHE A 117 -5.94 -14.33 -0.62
N ALA A 118 -5.93 -13.44 0.37
CA ALA A 118 -6.86 -13.50 1.48
C ALA A 118 -8.16 -12.78 1.13
N VAL A 119 -9.28 -13.41 1.46
CA VAL A 119 -10.62 -12.83 1.33
C VAL A 119 -11.25 -12.76 2.71
N GLY A 120 -11.90 -11.65 3.03
CA GLY A 120 -12.55 -11.48 4.30
C GLY A 120 -13.45 -10.26 4.33
N VAL A 121 -13.91 -9.94 5.52
CA VAL A 121 -14.70 -8.75 5.81
C VAL A 121 -13.92 -7.83 6.72
N ARG A 122 -14.15 -6.53 6.63
CA ARG A 122 -13.66 -5.56 7.61
C ARG A 122 -14.68 -5.41 8.71
N VAL A 123 -14.21 -5.50 9.93
CA VAL A 123 -15.01 -5.30 11.15
C VAL A 123 -14.60 -3.97 11.76
N GLU A 124 -15.57 -3.15 12.13
CA GLU A 124 -15.35 -1.89 12.84
C GLU A 124 -15.99 -1.95 14.22
N HIS A 125 -15.31 -1.40 15.21
CA HIS A 125 -15.78 -1.33 16.58
C HIS A 125 -15.21 -0.09 17.31
N PRO A 126 -15.83 0.34 18.43
CA PRO A 126 -15.27 1.45 19.21
C PRO A 126 -13.83 1.16 19.66
N GLN A 127 -12.93 2.11 19.50
CA GLN A 127 -11.56 1.99 19.97
C GLN A 127 -11.49 1.79 21.49
N SER A 128 -12.39 2.43 22.23
CA SER A 128 -12.50 2.27 23.69
C SER A 128 -12.74 0.82 24.14
N MET A 129 -13.52 0.07 23.36
CA MET A 129 -13.75 -1.36 23.63
C MET A 129 -12.45 -2.16 23.51
N ILE A 130 -11.62 -1.85 22.51
CA ILE A 130 -10.33 -2.51 22.30
C ILE A 130 -9.35 -2.10 23.39
N ASN A 131 -9.28 -0.80 23.73
CA ASN A 131 -8.43 -0.31 24.80
C ASN A 131 -8.77 -0.99 26.13
N ALA A 132 -10.04 -1.05 26.50
CA ALA A 132 -10.49 -1.71 27.73
C ALA A 132 -10.13 -3.21 27.73
N SER A 133 -10.31 -3.90 26.59
CA SER A 133 -9.98 -5.32 26.45
C SER A 133 -8.48 -5.61 26.58
N GLN A 134 -7.62 -4.71 26.09
CA GLN A 134 -6.16 -4.90 26.07
C GLN A 134 -5.47 -4.38 27.34
N TYR A 135 -5.95 -3.28 27.90
CA TYR A 135 -5.28 -2.53 28.97
C TYR A 135 -6.05 -2.51 30.31
N GLY A 136 -7.31 -2.91 30.31
CA GLY A 136 -8.13 -2.91 31.54
C GLY A 136 -8.27 -1.50 32.14
N SER A 137 -7.97 -1.36 33.43
CA SER A 137 -8.16 -0.11 34.17
C SER A 137 -7.22 1.04 33.81
N VAL A 138 -6.16 0.77 33.04
CA VAL A 138 -5.19 1.80 32.61
C VAL A 138 -5.39 2.23 31.13
N ALA A 139 -6.52 1.86 30.55
CA ALA A 139 -6.83 2.08 29.14
C ALA A 139 -6.71 3.55 28.70
N ASP A 140 -7.11 4.48 29.56
CA ASP A 140 -7.11 5.93 29.28
C ASP A 140 -5.70 6.56 29.34
N GLN A 141 -4.71 5.82 29.84
CA GLN A 141 -3.33 6.31 29.99
C GLN A 141 -2.40 5.81 28.88
N LEU A 142 -2.89 4.94 28.00
CA LEU A 142 -2.09 4.28 26.99
C LEU A 142 -2.57 4.64 25.57
N PRO A 143 -1.67 4.56 24.58
CA PRO A 143 -2.05 4.79 23.19
C PRO A 143 -3.11 3.81 22.69
N ALA A 144 -3.79 4.16 21.61
CA ALA A 144 -4.80 3.31 20.99
C ALA A 144 -4.31 1.86 20.79
N ALA A 145 -4.99 0.92 21.43
CA ALA A 145 -4.64 -0.49 21.43
C ALA A 145 -4.88 -1.14 20.06
N SER A 146 -4.05 -2.12 19.74
CA SER A 146 -4.21 -2.95 18.55
C SER A 146 -4.27 -4.43 18.93
N TYR A 147 -4.80 -5.26 18.02
CA TYR A 147 -4.76 -6.71 18.17
C TYR A 147 -4.27 -7.39 16.89
N LYS A 148 -3.81 -8.61 17.03
CA LYS A 148 -3.55 -9.53 15.94
C LYS A 148 -3.97 -10.94 16.37
N LEU A 149 -4.94 -11.51 15.68
CA LEU A 149 -5.52 -12.80 16.00
C LEU A 149 -5.28 -13.76 14.84
N THR A 150 -5.03 -15.02 15.18
CA THR A 150 -4.92 -16.11 14.19
C THR A 150 -5.63 -17.34 14.72
N TYR A 151 -6.31 -18.07 13.85
CA TYR A 151 -6.96 -19.29 14.18
C TYR A 151 -6.82 -20.31 13.03
N ARG A 152 -6.58 -21.56 13.37
CA ARG A 152 -6.58 -22.65 12.39
C ARG A 152 -7.85 -23.46 12.57
N THR A 153 -8.68 -23.52 11.55
CA THR A 153 -9.90 -24.32 11.56
C THR A 153 -9.59 -25.83 11.61
N GLY A 154 -10.52 -26.64 12.08
CA GLY A 154 -10.38 -28.10 12.08
C GLY A 154 -10.19 -28.72 10.69
N LYS A 155 -10.50 -27.97 9.62
CA LYS A 155 -10.26 -28.35 8.22
C LYS A 155 -8.91 -27.85 7.68
N GLY A 156 -8.02 -27.34 8.53
CA GLY A 156 -6.68 -26.88 8.17
C GLY A 156 -6.60 -25.47 7.56
N ARG A 157 -7.74 -24.81 7.29
CA ARG A 157 -7.75 -23.43 6.77
C ARG A 157 -7.38 -22.44 7.87
N GLN A 158 -6.55 -21.47 7.52
CA GLN A 158 -6.19 -20.37 8.42
C GLN A 158 -7.18 -19.22 8.30
N VAL A 159 -7.57 -18.68 9.44
CA VAL A 159 -8.30 -17.41 9.58
C VAL A 159 -7.44 -16.50 10.42
N TYR A 160 -7.28 -15.26 10.00
CA TYR A 160 -6.44 -14.29 10.71
C TYR A 160 -6.93 -12.86 10.52
N THR A 161 -6.67 -12.02 11.50
CA THR A 161 -6.84 -10.59 11.32
C THR A 161 -5.68 -10.05 10.48
N PHE A 162 -6.02 -9.23 9.49
CA PHE A 162 -5.03 -8.50 8.71
C PHE A 162 -4.56 -7.25 9.46
N CYS A 163 -4.08 -6.22 8.77
CA CYS A 163 -3.69 -4.97 9.42
C CYS A 163 -4.91 -4.33 10.08
N MET A 164 -4.89 -4.27 11.41
CA MET A 164 -5.87 -3.51 12.18
C MET A 164 -5.43 -2.04 12.22
N CYS A 165 -6.37 -1.12 12.07
CA CYS A 165 -6.17 0.33 12.11
C CYS A 165 -6.74 0.90 13.40
N PRO A 166 -5.91 1.05 14.45
CA PRO A 166 -6.34 1.66 15.71
C PRO A 166 -6.67 3.14 15.53
N GLY A 167 -7.70 3.64 16.19
CA GLY A 167 -8.13 5.02 16.08
C GLY A 167 -8.34 5.44 14.63
N GLY A 168 -8.94 4.56 13.84
CA GLY A 168 -9.04 4.71 12.40
C GLY A 168 -10.47 4.68 11.88
N TYR A 169 -10.58 4.64 10.58
CA TYR A 169 -11.84 4.65 9.85
C TYR A 169 -11.77 3.78 8.59
N VAL A 170 -12.93 3.30 8.17
CA VAL A 170 -13.07 2.52 6.94
C VAL A 170 -13.21 3.46 5.76
N VAL A 171 -12.49 3.18 4.68
CA VAL A 171 -12.56 3.93 3.43
C VAL A 171 -12.94 3.03 2.27
N ASN A 172 -13.63 3.61 1.29
CA ASN A 172 -13.88 2.93 0.03
C ASN A 172 -12.56 2.75 -0.75
N ALA A 173 -12.30 1.52 -1.16
CA ALA A 173 -11.15 1.14 -1.98
C ALA A 173 -11.59 0.37 -3.24
N SER A 174 -12.85 0.55 -3.65
CA SER A 174 -13.41 -0.11 -4.83
C SER A 174 -12.72 0.38 -6.09
N SER A 175 -12.37 -0.52 -6.99
CA SER A 175 -11.72 -0.25 -8.26
C SER A 175 -12.56 -0.66 -9.48
N GLU A 176 -13.76 -1.20 -9.23
CA GLU A 176 -14.67 -1.66 -10.27
C GLU A 176 -16.09 -1.21 -9.96
N GLU A 177 -16.85 -0.90 -11.01
CA GLU A 177 -18.25 -0.54 -10.91
C GLU A 177 -19.08 -1.72 -10.39
N GLY A 178 -20.02 -1.46 -9.47
CA GLY A 178 -20.86 -2.49 -8.87
C GLY A 178 -20.17 -3.40 -7.84
N MET A 179 -18.88 -3.21 -7.60
CA MET A 179 -18.11 -3.98 -6.62
C MET A 179 -17.81 -3.13 -5.39
N CYS A 180 -17.77 -3.78 -4.22
CA CYS A 180 -17.41 -3.12 -2.96
C CYS A 180 -16.14 -3.72 -2.40
N ALA A 181 -15.10 -2.91 -2.32
CA ALA A 181 -13.90 -3.21 -1.55
C ALA A 181 -13.63 -2.06 -0.58
N VAL A 182 -13.15 -2.41 0.61
CA VAL A 182 -12.86 -1.43 1.66
C VAL A 182 -11.46 -1.60 2.19
N ASN A 183 -10.88 -0.50 2.67
CA ASN A 183 -9.63 -0.50 3.40
C ASN A 183 -9.79 0.26 4.72
N GLY A 184 -8.85 0.10 5.64
CA GLY A 184 -8.78 0.89 6.86
C GLY A 184 -7.64 1.88 6.81
N MET A 185 -7.86 3.04 7.38
CA MET A 185 -6.86 4.09 7.51
C MET A 185 -6.88 4.64 8.93
N SER A 186 -5.75 5.14 9.39
CA SER A 186 -5.64 5.92 10.61
C SER A 186 -4.65 7.05 10.43
N ASN A 187 -4.92 8.16 11.12
CA ASN A 187 -4.00 9.27 11.22
C ASN A 187 -2.76 8.88 12.04
N ARG A 188 -1.75 9.70 12.02
CA ARG A 188 -0.55 9.50 12.82
C ARG A 188 -0.87 9.37 14.32
N GLY A 189 -1.78 10.20 14.83
CA GLY A 189 -2.20 10.20 16.24
C GLY A 189 -3.03 9.00 16.65
N ARG A 190 -3.63 8.28 15.67
CA ARG A 190 -4.56 7.16 15.96
C ARG A 190 -5.69 7.56 16.92
N ASP A 191 -6.19 8.77 16.73
CA ASP A 191 -7.11 9.49 17.62
C ASP A 191 -8.59 9.40 17.21
N GLY A 192 -8.89 8.60 16.19
CA GLY A 192 -10.26 8.32 15.79
C GLY A 192 -11.01 7.48 16.83
N ALA A 193 -12.32 7.64 16.86
CA ALA A 193 -13.20 6.97 17.82
C ALA A 193 -13.29 5.44 17.61
N ASN A 194 -12.99 4.97 16.40
CA ASN A 194 -13.15 3.57 16.02
C ASN A 194 -11.81 2.88 15.71
N ALA A 195 -11.87 1.56 15.77
CA ALA A 195 -10.84 0.64 15.31
C ALA A 195 -11.43 -0.27 14.25
N ASN A 196 -10.68 -0.64 13.24
CA ASN A 196 -11.16 -1.52 12.19
C ASN A 196 -10.08 -2.44 11.63
#